data_f6fc443ff013c2208d82381ac0b8c304
#
_entry.id   f6fc443ff013c2208d82381ac0b8c304
#
_cell.length_a   1.000
_cell.length_b   1.000
_cell.length_c   1.000
_cell.angle_alpha   90.00
_cell.angle_beta   90.00
_cell.angle_gamma   90.00
#
_symmetry.space_group_name_H-M   'P 1'
#
loop_
_entity.id
_entity.type
_entity.pdbx_description
1 polymer ?
#
loop_
_entity_poly.entity_id
_entity_poly.type
_entity_poly.pdbx_seq_one_letter_code
_entity_poly.pdbx_strand_id
1 'polypeptide(L)'
;MERMRNWNEEKQMERKLKIGNRYIGEGEATFMVAELSANHLQDYHRAEELVHAAKEAGADAVKLQTYTSDTITMDCDNDYFRIKQGTIWDGTTFYKLYQEAYTPWEWQPKLMELANGLGMECFSSPFDFTAVDFMEEIGMPAYKVASFEIQDIPLIRKIARLGKPVIMATGIAYLEDIDRAVKVCREEGNEQIILLKCTSTYPTPYEDMNIKVIPHMAEAFNCLTGLSDHSMGTAVAVASVALGARMIEKHFTLARADGGPDAAFSMEPAEFKKMTEEVRIVEKALGSVTYQLTDKQEKSREEGRSLFVVKDMEAGDVFTEENVRSIRPAFGLPPRHYEETLGKKARVDIRRGTPLSWEHVE
;
A
#
# COMPACT_ATOMS: atom_id res chain seq x y z
N MET A 1 13.07 -17.93 -28.30
CA MET A 1 12.59 -18.07 -26.91
C MET A 1 13.58 -17.50 -25.89
N GLU A 2 14.89 -17.68 -25.98
CA GLU A 2 15.89 -17.06 -25.06
C GLU A 2 15.91 -15.53 -25.14
N ARG A 3 15.79 -14.90 -26.31
CA ARG A 3 15.71 -13.44 -26.43
C ARG A 3 14.46 -12.81 -25.80
N MET A 4 13.34 -13.56 -25.72
CA MET A 4 12.14 -13.08 -25.02
C MET A 4 12.22 -13.26 -23.50
N ARG A 5 12.99 -14.25 -23.01
CA ARG A 5 13.26 -14.40 -21.56
C ARG A 5 14.16 -13.29 -21.06
N ASN A 6 15.24 -12.97 -21.76
CA ASN A 6 16.14 -11.88 -21.40
C ASN A 6 15.45 -10.50 -21.41
N TRP A 7 14.47 -10.28 -22.32
CA TRP A 7 13.73 -9.02 -22.38
C TRP A 7 12.77 -8.83 -21.19
N ASN A 8 12.25 -9.92 -20.61
CA ASN A 8 11.43 -9.89 -19.39
C ASN A 8 12.29 -9.81 -18.12
N GLU A 9 13.48 -10.38 -18.10
CA GLU A 9 14.40 -10.31 -16.95
C GLU A 9 15.08 -8.93 -16.83
N GLU A 10 15.43 -8.28 -17.93
CA GLU A 10 15.96 -6.91 -17.93
C GLU A 10 14.91 -5.84 -17.53
N LYS A 11 13.60 -6.14 -17.62
CA LYS A 11 12.51 -5.23 -17.20
C LYS A 11 12.14 -5.30 -15.74
N GLN A 12 12.64 -6.26 -14.99
CA GLN A 12 12.47 -6.36 -13.53
C GLN A 12 13.75 -5.94 -12.79
N MET A 13 14.32 -4.78 -13.09
CA MET A 13 15.15 -4.11 -12.09
C MET A 13 14.23 -3.75 -10.92
N GLU A 14 14.51 -4.35 -9.75
CA GLU A 14 13.82 -4.01 -8.50
C GLU A 14 13.84 -2.49 -8.33
N ARG A 15 12.68 -1.84 -8.50
CA ARG A 15 12.60 -0.40 -8.35
C ARG A 15 12.58 -0.05 -6.89
N LYS A 16 13.65 0.58 -6.46
CA LYS A 16 13.76 1.12 -5.12
C LYS A 16 14.15 2.59 -5.19
N LEU A 17 13.46 3.40 -4.41
CA LEU A 17 13.84 4.79 -4.13
C LEU A 17 14.25 4.91 -2.68
N LYS A 18 15.02 5.94 -2.37
CA LYS A 18 15.47 6.19 -1.02
C LYS A 18 14.94 7.55 -0.56
N ILE A 19 14.20 7.55 0.55
CA ILE A 19 13.79 8.76 1.27
C ILE A 19 14.56 8.77 2.59
N GLY A 20 15.42 9.77 2.78
CA GLY A 20 16.30 9.81 3.95
C GLY A 20 17.15 8.53 4.08
N ASN A 21 16.92 7.74 5.12
CA ASN A 21 17.59 6.48 5.38
C ASN A 21 16.79 5.25 4.99
N ARG A 22 15.56 5.40 4.50
CA ARG A 22 14.63 4.33 4.18
C ARG A 22 14.53 4.05 2.69
N TYR A 23 14.54 2.77 2.32
CA TYR A 23 14.22 2.34 0.96
C TYR A 23 12.73 2.08 0.82
N ILE A 24 12.18 2.41 -0.35
CA ILE A 24 10.79 2.18 -0.74
C ILE A 24 10.80 1.46 -2.07
N GLY A 25 10.02 0.41 -2.23
CA GLY A 25 9.92 -0.32 -3.48
C GLY A 25 9.77 -1.82 -3.33
N GLU A 26 10.21 -2.57 -4.32
CA GLU A 26 10.09 -4.02 -4.32
C GLU A 26 10.98 -4.65 -3.26
N GLY A 27 10.43 -5.63 -2.54
CA GLY A 27 11.13 -6.30 -1.43
C GLY A 27 11.23 -5.50 -0.14
N GLU A 28 10.79 -4.25 -0.13
CA GLU A 28 10.70 -3.42 1.06
C GLU A 28 9.28 -3.42 1.64
N ALA A 29 9.16 -3.18 2.94
CA ALA A 29 7.87 -2.97 3.58
C ALA A 29 7.19 -1.70 3.04
N THR A 30 5.87 -1.71 2.92
CA THR A 30 5.09 -0.53 2.52
C THR A 30 5.38 0.63 3.45
N PHE A 31 5.70 1.78 2.88
CA PHE A 31 6.10 2.98 3.61
C PHE A 31 4.86 3.70 4.14
N MET A 32 4.71 3.75 5.46
CA MET A 32 3.55 4.30 6.15
C MET A 32 3.80 5.74 6.53
N VAL A 33 3.00 6.67 6.01
CA VAL A 33 3.15 8.12 6.20
C VAL A 33 1.97 8.67 6.99
N ALA A 34 2.25 9.25 8.16
CA ALA A 34 1.30 10.01 8.93
C ALA A 34 1.32 11.48 8.49
N GLU A 35 0.24 11.95 7.87
CA GLU A 35 0.04 13.34 7.49
C GLU A 35 -0.45 14.13 8.69
N LEU A 36 0.37 15.02 9.24
CA LEU A 36 0.02 15.81 10.40
C LEU A 36 -0.91 16.98 10.08
N SER A 37 -0.77 17.54 8.86
CA SER A 37 -1.63 18.60 8.35
C SER A 37 -1.86 19.72 9.38
N ALA A 38 -3.11 20.18 9.52
CA ALA A 38 -3.52 21.22 10.48
C ALA A 38 -3.89 20.68 11.86
N ASN A 39 -3.69 19.39 12.15
CA ASN A 39 -4.13 18.76 13.39
C ASN A 39 -3.33 19.16 14.65
N HIS A 40 -2.28 19.96 14.47
CA HIS A 40 -1.53 20.56 15.55
C HIS A 40 -2.28 21.74 16.23
N LEU A 41 -3.37 22.25 15.62
CA LEU A 41 -4.22 23.32 16.17
C LEU A 41 -3.45 24.57 16.60
N GLN A 42 -2.38 24.96 15.88
CA GLN A 42 -1.47 26.07 16.19
C GLN A 42 -0.77 25.95 17.55
N ASP A 43 -0.62 24.71 18.06
CA ASP A 43 0.12 24.39 19.28
C ASP A 43 1.35 23.52 18.96
N TYR A 44 2.54 24.02 19.26
CA TYR A 44 3.80 23.32 19.02
C TYR A 44 3.92 22.02 19.83
N HIS A 45 3.48 22.03 21.11
CA HIS A 45 3.54 20.83 21.93
C HIS A 45 2.63 19.74 21.39
N ARG A 46 1.47 20.12 20.89
CA ARG A 46 0.57 19.18 20.21
C ARG A 46 1.21 18.62 18.92
N ALA A 47 1.95 19.43 18.18
CA ALA A 47 2.69 18.95 17.03
C ALA A 47 3.77 17.90 17.41
N GLU A 48 4.47 18.10 18.55
CA GLU A 48 5.40 17.11 19.09
C GLU A 48 4.69 15.82 19.52
N GLU A 49 3.55 15.94 20.23
CA GLU A 49 2.72 14.78 20.61
C GLU A 49 2.23 13.98 19.40
N LEU A 50 1.84 14.66 18.31
CA LEU A 50 1.47 14.01 17.05
C LEU A 50 2.63 13.19 16.46
N VAL A 51 3.86 13.71 16.48
CA VAL A 51 5.05 12.98 16.00
C VAL A 51 5.31 11.74 16.87
N HIS A 52 5.23 11.85 18.19
CA HIS A 52 5.38 10.70 19.09
C HIS A 52 4.29 9.66 18.87
N ALA A 53 3.04 10.07 18.80
CA ALA A 53 1.90 9.16 18.57
C ALA A 53 1.98 8.47 17.20
N ALA A 54 2.41 9.17 16.15
CA ALA A 54 2.64 8.58 14.84
C ALA A 54 3.71 7.47 14.89
N LYS A 55 4.82 7.70 15.64
CA LYS A 55 5.84 6.67 15.86
C LYS A 55 5.28 5.45 16.56
N GLU A 56 4.54 5.63 17.64
CA GLU A 56 3.94 4.53 18.42
C GLU A 56 2.88 3.77 17.60
N ALA A 57 2.22 4.45 16.67
CA ALA A 57 1.28 3.85 15.73
C ALA A 57 1.95 3.13 14.55
N GLY A 58 3.30 3.16 14.46
CA GLY A 58 4.07 2.43 13.47
C GLY A 58 4.27 3.16 12.14
N ALA A 59 4.15 4.49 12.12
CA ALA A 59 4.52 5.28 10.95
C ALA A 59 6.03 5.18 10.66
N ASP A 60 6.37 5.14 9.38
CA ASP A 60 7.74 5.20 8.87
C ASP A 60 8.18 6.65 8.65
N ALA A 61 7.23 7.54 8.41
CA ALA A 61 7.45 8.97 8.25
C ALA A 61 6.27 9.80 8.76
N VAL A 62 6.57 11.05 9.10
CA VAL A 62 5.58 12.12 9.24
C VAL A 62 5.68 13.08 8.06
N LYS A 63 4.54 13.59 7.59
CA LYS A 63 4.48 14.60 6.56
C LYS A 63 3.93 15.91 7.13
N LEU A 64 4.56 17.02 6.76
CA LEU A 64 4.16 18.38 7.08
C LEU A 64 3.63 19.08 5.85
N GLN A 65 3.16 20.31 6.02
CA GLN A 65 2.77 21.21 4.95
C GLN A 65 3.53 22.53 5.10
N THR A 66 4.16 22.99 4.02
CA THR A 66 4.99 24.19 4.03
C THR A 66 4.36 25.27 3.17
N TYR A 67 3.59 26.14 3.78
CA TYR A 67 2.97 27.32 3.20
C TYR A 67 2.71 28.37 4.29
N THR A 68 2.34 29.57 3.86
CA THR A 68 1.66 30.57 4.68
C THR A 68 0.38 30.98 3.94
N SER A 69 -0.55 31.65 4.61
CA SER A 69 -1.75 32.16 3.93
C SER A 69 -1.41 33.09 2.78
N ASP A 70 -0.31 33.85 2.89
CA ASP A 70 0.13 34.78 1.84
C ASP A 70 0.82 34.09 0.66
N THR A 71 1.38 32.87 0.83
CA THR A 71 2.07 32.14 -0.24
C THR A 71 1.14 31.21 -1.01
N ILE A 72 0.07 30.72 -0.39
CA ILE A 72 -0.89 29.80 -1.01
C ILE A 72 -2.12 30.51 -1.61
N THR A 73 -2.49 31.68 -1.07
CA THR A 73 -3.62 32.47 -1.53
C THR A 73 -3.38 33.96 -1.24
N MET A 74 -4.42 34.78 -1.24
CA MET A 74 -4.35 36.20 -0.89
C MET A 74 -5.52 36.62 0.00
N ASP A 75 -5.34 37.65 0.81
CA ASP A 75 -6.43 38.23 1.63
C ASP A 75 -7.44 38.95 0.73
N CYS A 76 -8.47 38.24 0.35
CA CYS A 76 -9.54 38.72 -0.51
C CYS A 76 -10.87 38.07 -0.13
N ASP A 77 -11.94 38.85 -0.12
CA ASP A 77 -13.27 38.44 0.33
C ASP A 77 -14.31 38.49 -0.82
N ASN A 78 -13.88 38.40 -2.07
CA ASN A 78 -14.79 38.25 -3.19
C ASN A 78 -15.23 36.79 -3.40
N ASP A 79 -16.16 36.57 -4.30
CA ASP A 79 -16.74 35.25 -4.58
C ASP A 79 -15.74 34.18 -5.00
N TYR A 80 -14.59 34.53 -5.56
CA TYR A 80 -13.54 33.58 -5.97
C TYR A 80 -12.74 33.02 -4.79
N PHE A 81 -12.64 33.76 -3.69
CA PHE A 81 -11.85 33.39 -2.51
C PHE A 81 -12.72 32.91 -1.33
N ARG A 82 -14.05 32.89 -1.47
CA ARG A 82 -14.99 32.29 -0.51
C ARG A 82 -15.18 30.81 -0.81
N ILE A 83 -15.07 29.97 0.21
CA ILE A 83 -15.33 28.54 0.11
C ILE A 83 -16.85 28.31 0.11
N LYS A 84 -17.36 27.73 -1.00
CA LYS A 84 -18.80 27.53 -1.26
C LYS A 84 -19.03 26.19 -2.03
N GLN A 85 -18.22 25.18 -1.76
CA GLN A 85 -18.18 23.96 -2.59
C GLN A 85 -18.89 22.76 -1.95
N GLY A 86 -19.64 22.97 -0.85
CA GLY A 86 -20.28 21.89 -0.11
C GLY A 86 -19.29 21.09 0.73
N THR A 87 -18.21 21.72 1.15
CA THR A 87 -17.15 21.12 1.98
C THR A 87 -17.35 21.43 3.46
N ILE A 88 -16.59 20.77 4.32
CA ILE A 88 -16.59 21.06 5.76
C ILE A 88 -16.05 22.46 6.09
N TRP A 89 -15.41 23.15 5.14
CA TRP A 89 -14.84 24.48 5.28
C TRP A 89 -15.71 25.61 4.71
N ASP A 90 -16.93 25.33 4.26
CA ASP A 90 -17.82 26.33 3.69
C ASP A 90 -18.14 27.46 4.66
N GLY A 91 -18.24 28.67 4.13
CA GLY A 91 -18.62 29.88 4.89
C GLY A 91 -17.45 30.75 5.36
N THR A 92 -16.20 30.36 5.10
CA THR A 92 -15.01 31.18 5.31
C THR A 92 -14.30 31.52 3.99
N THR A 93 -13.21 32.28 4.04
CA THR A 93 -12.30 32.50 2.89
C THR A 93 -11.11 31.55 2.97
N PHE A 94 -10.52 31.24 1.81
CA PHE A 94 -9.26 30.45 1.79
C PHE A 94 -8.18 31.07 2.69
N TYR A 95 -8.05 32.40 2.68
CA TYR A 95 -7.03 33.08 3.47
C TYR A 95 -7.20 32.82 4.98
N LYS A 96 -8.42 32.95 5.51
CA LYS A 96 -8.70 32.69 6.93
C LYS A 96 -8.50 31.23 7.28
N LEU A 97 -8.95 30.30 6.42
CA LEU A 97 -8.73 28.87 6.63
C LEU A 97 -7.23 28.56 6.74
N TYR A 98 -6.42 29.06 5.81
CA TYR A 98 -4.99 28.80 5.80
C TYR A 98 -4.23 29.53 6.93
N GLN A 99 -4.74 30.64 7.46
CA GLN A 99 -4.19 31.24 8.70
C GLN A 99 -4.34 30.32 9.92
N GLU A 100 -5.40 29.53 9.97
CA GLU A 100 -5.64 28.58 11.07
C GLU A 100 -4.92 27.24 10.82
N ALA A 101 -4.71 26.87 9.55
CA ALA A 101 -4.27 25.53 9.16
C ALA A 101 -2.74 25.40 8.95
N TYR A 102 -2.02 26.51 8.64
CA TYR A 102 -0.60 26.41 8.28
C TYR A 102 0.27 25.93 9.45
N THR A 103 1.34 25.19 9.13
CA THR A 103 2.38 24.84 10.11
C THR A 103 3.44 25.94 10.14
N PRO A 104 3.67 26.64 11.29
CA PRO A 104 4.72 27.63 11.39
C PRO A 104 6.06 27.08 10.93
N TRP A 105 6.75 27.80 10.05
CA TRP A 105 7.98 27.31 9.42
C TRP A 105 9.11 27.08 10.42
N GLU A 106 9.18 27.89 11.47
CA GLU A 106 10.16 27.74 12.56
C GLU A 106 9.98 26.44 13.39
N TRP A 107 8.85 25.75 13.28
CA TRP A 107 8.64 24.47 13.92
C TRP A 107 9.22 23.30 13.10
N GLN A 108 9.25 23.43 11.79
CA GLN A 108 9.55 22.31 10.89
C GLN A 108 10.94 21.72 11.09
N PRO A 109 12.04 22.49 11.27
CA PRO A 109 13.34 21.93 11.58
C PRO A 109 13.35 21.10 12.88
N LYS A 110 12.62 21.57 13.91
CA LYS A 110 12.54 20.88 15.21
C LYS A 110 11.71 19.61 15.13
N LEU A 111 10.57 19.64 14.42
CA LEU A 111 9.74 18.45 14.19
C LEU A 111 10.47 17.43 13.34
N MET A 112 11.27 17.85 12.36
CA MET A 112 12.12 16.98 11.55
C MET A 112 13.22 16.34 12.41
N GLU A 113 13.89 17.10 13.28
CA GLU A 113 14.90 16.58 14.20
C GLU A 113 14.28 15.55 15.17
N LEU A 114 13.09 15.85 15.73
CA LEU A 114 12.34 14.92 16.59
C LEU A 114 11.99 13.63 15.86
N ALA A 115 11.40 13.70 14.66
CA ALA A 115 11.05 12.53 13.87
C ALA A 115 12.26 11.67 13.54
N ASN A 116 13.36 12.29 13.10
CA ASN A 116 14.63 11.61 12.79
C ASN A 116 15.22 10.95 14.05
N GLY A 117 15.17 11.63 15.19
CA GLY A 117 15.62 11.10 16.49
C GLY A 117 14.82 9.87 16.93
N LEU A 118 13.55 9.77 16.54
CA LEU A 118 12.69 8.61 16.76
C LEU A 118 12.85 7.52 15.67
N GLY A 119 13.71 7.73 14.66
CA GLY A 119 13.95 6.80 13.56
C GLY A 119 12.81 6.77 12.54
N MET A 120 12.09 7.87 12.39
CA MET A 120 11.16 8.14 11.29
C MET A 120 11.80 9.14 10.33
N GLU A 121 11.35 9.12 9.07
CA GLU A 121 11.65 10.20 8.13
C GLU A 121 10.66 11.37 8.32
N CYS A 122 11.08 12.57 7.92
CA CYS A 122 10.20 13.72 7.86
C CYS A 122 10.36 14.41 6.51
N PHE A 123 9.26 14.69 5.85
CA PHE A 123 9.23 15.46 4.61
C PHE A 123 7.97 16.34 4.58
N SER A 124 7.86 17.20 3.57
CA SER A 124 6.77 18.16 3.53
C SER A 124 6.21 18.35 2.11
N SER A 125 5.03 18.95 2.03
CA SER A 125 4.47 19.49 0.79
C SER A 125 4.77 20.99 0.71
N PRO A 126 5.58 21.46 -0.27
CA PRO A 126 5.68 22.88 -0.57
C PRO A 126 4.52 23.30 -1.48
N PHE A 127 4.00 24.51 -1.26
CA PHE A 127 2.91 25.04 -2.07
C PHE A 127 3.34 26.25 -2.92
N ASP A 128 4.59 26.69 -2.79
CA ASP A 128 5.18 27.76 -3.57
C ASP A 128 6.69 27.64 -3.66
N PHE A 129 7.32 28.54 -4.40
CA PHE A 129 8.77 28.50 -4.63
C PHE A 129 9.59 28.78 -3.36
N THR A 130 9.10 29.66 -2.48
CA THR A 130 9.80 30.00 -1.23
C THR A 130 9.78 28.85 -0.25
N ALA A 131 8.68 28.09 -0.23
CA ALA A 131 8.56 26.85 0.54
C ALA A 131 9.58 25.79 0.06
N VAL A 132 9.79 25.66 -1.25
CA VAL A 132 10.83 24.76 -1.80
C VAL A 132 12.22 25.18 -1.33
N ASP A 133 12.53 26.48 -1.40
CA ASP A 133 13.84 27.00 -0.97
C ASP A 133 14.08 26.78 0.52
N PHE A 134 13.06 27.02 1.35
CA PHE A 134 13.10 26.74 2.79
C PHE A 134 13.32 25.25 3.08
N MET A 135 12.60 24.37 2.39
CA MET A 135 12.75 22.93 2.57
C MET A 135 14.16 22.45 2.18
N GLU A 136 14.79 23.06 1.17
CA GLU A 136 16.20 22.78 0.84
C GLU A 136 17.14 23.26 1.94
N GLU A 137 16.92 24.47 2.48
CA GLU A 137 17.74 25.04 3.55
C GLU A 137 17.75 24.13 4.79
N ILE A 138 16.61 23.57 5.17
CA ILE A 138 16.50 22.67 6.34
C ILE A 138 16.84 21.21 6.00
N GLY A 139 17.14 20.87 4.75
CA GLY A 139 17.62 19.55 4.35
C GLY A 139 16.54 18.47 4.22
N MET A 140 15.29 18.82 3.85
CA MET A 140 14.21 17.84 3.64
C MET A 140 14.63 16.77 2.63
N PRO A 141 14.37 15.46 2.92
CA PRO A 141 14.86 14.36 2.09
C PRO A 141 14.00 14.08 0.85
N ALA A 142 12.78 14.59 0.79
CA ALA A 142 11.81 14.35 -0.30
C ALA A 142 10.79 15.49 -0.36
N TYR A 143 10.11 15.58 -1.50
CA TYR A 143 9.09 16.60 -1.78
C TYR A 143 7.76 15.95 -2.12
N LYS A 144 6.68 16.41 -1.50
CA LYS A 144 5.32 16.00 -1.86
C LYS A 144 4.64 17.10 -2.67
N VAL A 145 4.22 16.79 -3.88
CA VAL A 145 3.29 17.61 -4.66
C VAL A 145 1.89 17.18 -4.27
N ALA A 146 1.13 18.06 -3.64
CA ALA A 146 -0.25 17.77 -3.25
C ALA A 146 -1.16 17.71 -4.47
N SER A 147 -2.38 17.20 -4.31
CA SER A 147 -3.28 16.96 -5.45
C SER A 147 -3.63 18.23 -6.22
N PHE A 148 -3.78 19.34 -5.52
CA PHE A 148 -4.15 20.63 -6.12
C PHE A 148 -2.99 21.27 -6.88
N GLU A 149 -1.74 20.88 -6.60
CA GLU A 149 -0.52 21.38 -7.23
C GLU A 149 -0.03 20.51 -8.41
N ILE A 150 -0.75 19.41 -8.74
CA ILE A 150 -0.34 18.51 -9.86
C ILE A 150 -0.25 19.21 -11.22
N GLN A 151 -0.97 20.32 -11.40
CA GLN A 151 -0.96 21.13 -12.62
C GLN A 151 0.04 22.31 -12.53
N ASP A 152 0.63 22.58 -11.36
CA ASP A 152 1.63 23.64 -11.22
C ASP A 152 3.00 23.17 -11.75
N ILE A 153 3.10 23.15 -13.07
CA ILE A 153 4.30 22.71 -13.78
C ILE A 153 5.55 23.51 -13.40
N PRO A 154 5.49 24.84 -13.20
CA PRO A 154 6.64 25.60 -12.69
C PRO A 154 7.13 25.12 -11.33
N LEU A 155 6.23 24.84 -10.38
CA LEU A 155 6.58 24.32 -9.05
C LEU A 155 7.20 22.93 -9.16
N ILE A 156 6.57 22.01 -9.91
CA ILE A 156 7.06 20.66 -10.14
C ILE A 156 8.46 20.68 -10.77
N ARG A 157 8.68 21.57 -11.76
CA ARG A 157 9.99 21.75 -12.42
C ARG A 157 11.06 22.19 -11.44
N LYS A 158 10.76 23.15 -10.57
CA LYS A 158 11.68 23.59 -9.52
C LYS A 158 12.05 22.44 -8.57
N ILE A 159 11.07 21.69 -8.10
CA ILE A 159 11.27 20.53 -7.23
C ILE A 159 12.11 19.45 -7.94
N ALA A 160 11.79 19.13 -9.20
CA ALA A 160 12.48 18.09 -9.94
C ALA A 160 13.99 18.35 -10.12
N ARG A 161 14.36 19.61 -10.31
CA ARG A 161 15.78 20.05 -10.46
C ARG A 161 16.65 19.75 -9.22
N LEU A 162 16.04 19.57 -8.07
CA LEU A 162 16.75 19.24 -6.84
C LEU A 162 17.29 17.80 -6.81
N GLY A 163 16.82 16.93 -7.73
CA GLY A 163 17.28 15.55 -7.85
C GLY A 163 16.92 14.66 -6.66
N LYS A 164 15.97 15.08 -5.82
CA LYS A 164 15.44 14.31 -4.68
C LYS A 164 14.12 13.60 -5.07
N PRO A 165 13.66 12.59 -4.29
CA PRO A 165 12.38 11.95 -4.54
C PRO A 165 11.21 12.93 -4.59
N VAL A 166 10.37 12.79 -5.63
CA VAL A 166 9.15 13.57 -5.85
C VAL A 166 7.95 12.64 -5.72
N ILE A 167 7.13 12.91 -4.73
CA ILE A 167 5.90 12.16 -4.44
C ILE A 167 4.73 13.01 -4.93
N MET A 168 3.92 12.54 -5.86
CA MET A 168 2.82 13.31 -6.44
C MET A 168 1.48 12.64 -6.19
N ALA A 169 0.51 13.36 -5.59
CA ALA A 169 -0.86 12.89 -5.43
C ALA A 169 -1.72 13.29 -6.65
N THR A 170 -2.65 12.40 -7.02
CA THR A 170 -3.40 12.49 -8.28
C THR A 170 -4.90 12.76 -8.08
N GLY A 171 -5.29 13.34 -6.93
CA GLY A 171 -6.68 13.39 -6.46
C GLY A 171 -7.65 14.18 -7.33
N ILE A 172 -7.17 15.18 -8.09
CA ILE A 172 -7.97 15.98 -9.02
C ILE A 172 -7.44 15.88 -10.46
N ALA A 173 -6.42 15.04 -10.70
CA ALA A 173 -5.74 14.99 -11.98
C ALA A 173 -6.49 14.17 -13.03
N TYR A 174 -6.53 14.67 -14.27
CA TYR A 174 -6.73 13.84 -15.44
C TYR A 174 -5.45 13.08 -15.80
N LEU A 175 -5.55 12.05 -16.64
CA LEU A 175 -4.40 11.27 -17.08
C LEU A 175 -3.31 12.13 -17.73
N GLU A 176 -3.72 13.14 -18.50
CA GLU A 176 -2.82 14.10 -19.17
C GLU A 176 -2.05 15.00 -18.19
N ASP A 177 -2.64 15.34 -17.03
CA ASP A 177 -1.97 16.12 -16.00
C ASP A 177 -0.85 15.29 -15.35
N ILE A 178 -1.14 14.04 -15.05
CA ILE A 178 -0.16 13.09 -14.50
C ILE A 178 0.99 12.87 -15.49
N ASP A 179 0.67 12.61 -16.75
CA ASP A 179 1.65 12.43 -17.82
C ASP A 179 2.57 13.65 -17.94
N ARG A 180 2.01 14.85 -17.92
CA ARG A 180 2.75 16.11 -17.98
C ARG A 180 3.68 16.28 -16.78
N ALA A 181 3.17 16.05 -15.57
CA ALA A 181 3.96 16.16 -14.34
C ALA A 181 5.14 15.19 -14.32
N VAL A 182 4.91 13.92 -14.70
CA VAL A 182 5.97 12.90 -14.82
C VAL A 182 6.99 13.27 -15.87
N LYS A 183 6.56 13.73 -17.06
CA LYS A 183 7.46 14.17 -18.13
C LYS A 183 8.34 15.33 -17.70
N VAL A 184 7.79 16.30 -16.99
CA VAL A 184 8.57 17.44 -16.48
C VAL A 184 9.65 17.00 -15.50
N CYS A 185 9.36 16.06 -14.59
CA CYS A 185 10.39 15.51 -13.72
C CYS A 185 11.52 14.86 -14.53
N ARG A 186 11.18 14.07 -15.55
CA ARG A 186 12.16 13.39 -16.40
C ARG A 186 12.95 14.33 -17.30
N GLU A 187 12.31 15.38 -17.82
CA GLU A 187 12.99 16.44 -18.58
C GLU A 187 14.09 17.12 -17.75
N GLU A 188 13.90 17.25 -16.46
CA GLU A 188 14.90 17.79 -15.51
C GLU A 188 15.88 16.70 -14.99
N GLY A 189 15.83 15.48 -15.55
CA GLY A 189 16.73 14.37 -15.19
C GLY A 189 16.36 13.62 -13.91
N ASN A 190 15.15 13.83 -13.37
CA ASN A 190 14.71 13.20 -12.12
C ASN A 190 13.75 12.05 -12.40
N GLU A 191 14.24 10.82 -12.20
CA GLU A 191 13.46 9.57 -12.31
C GLU A 191 12.94 9.07 -10.95
N GLN A 192 13.21 9.78 -9.85
CA GLN A 192 12.82 9.38 -8.51
C GLN A 192 11.37 9.80 -8.21
N ILE A 193 10.42 9.14 -8.85
CA ILE A 193 9.01 9.51 -8.84
C ILE A 193 8.17 8.44 -8.15
N ILE A 194 7.30 8.88 -7.23
CA ILE A 194 6.25 8.06 -6.61
C ILE A 194 4.90 8.71 -6.91
N LEU A 195 3.97 7.99 -7.53
CA LEU A 195 2.61 8.46 -7.77
C LEU A 195 1.65 7.88 -6.73
N LEU A 196 0.93 8.72 -6.03
CA LEU A 196 -0.09 8.30 -5.09
C LEU A 196 -1.47 8.45 -5.72
N LYS A 197 -2.18 7.32 -5.91
CA LYS A 197 -3.62 7.39 -6.16
C LYS A 197 -4.24 8.15 -5.00
N CYS A 198 -5.04 9.13 -5.34
CA CYS A 198 -5.75 9.96 -4.38
C CYS A 198 -7.17 10.25 -4.89
N THR A 199 -8.05 10.62 -3.99
CA THR A 199 -9.36 11.22 -4.29
C THR A 199 -9.54 12.38 -3.32
N SER A 200 -9.55 13.61 -3.85
CA SER A 200 -9.58 14.83 -3.04
C SER A 200 -11.00 15.22 -2.66
N THR A 201 -11.67 14.32 -1.94
CA THR A 201 -12.95 14.50 -1.27
C THR A 201 -12.78 14.11 0.19
N TYR A 202 -13.29 14.86 1.14
CA TYR A 202 -12.96 14.76 2.56
C TYR A 202 -14.21 14.64 3.45
N PRO A 203 -14.56 13.43 4.00
CA PRO A 203 -13.96 12.12 3.69
C PRO A 203 -14.35 11.62 2.30
N THR A 204 -13.55 10.71 1.72
CA THR A 204 -13.84 10.09 0.44
C THR A 204 -14.83 8.95 0.59
N PRO A 205 -15.94 8.91 -0.19
CA PRO A 205 -16.77 7.71 -0.34
C PRO A 205 -15.99 6.53 -0.93
N TYR A 206 -16.27 5.31 -0.48
CA TYR A 206 -15.50 4.13 -0.92
C TYR A 206 -15.64 3.87 -2.42
N GLU A 207 -16.81 4.12 -2.99
CA GLU A 207 -17.14 3.96 -4.41
C GLU A 207 -16.31 4.87 -5.33
N ASP A 208 -15.78 5.98 -4.82
CA ASP A 208 -14.99 6.94 -5.58
C ASP A 208 -13.48 6.64 -5.53
N MET A 209 -13.06 5.69 -4.71
CA MET A 209 -11.64 5.40 -4.48
C MET A 209 -10.91 4.86 -5.71
N ASN A 210 -11.54 4.02 -6.52
CA ASN A 210 -10.99 3.49 -7.79
C ASN A 210 -9.54 2.96 -7.66
N ILE A 211 -9.23 2.20 -6.60
CA ILE A 211 -7.86 1.75 -6.29
C ILE A 211 -7.23 0.85 -7.37
N LYS A 212 -8.01 0.30 -8.30
CA LYS A 212 -7.48 -0.41 -9.48
C LYS A 212 -6.58 0.47 -10.36
N VAL A 213 -6.62 1.79 -10.19
CA VAL A 213 -5.71 2.73 -10.87
C VAL A 213 -4.26 2.56 -10.40
N ILE A 214 -4.01 2.05 -9.19
CA ILE A 214 -2.66 1.89 -8.62
C ILE A 214 -1.75 1.04 -9.51
N PRO A 215 -2.06 -0.23 -9.85
CA PRO A 215 -1.22 -1.01 -10.73
C PRO A 215 -1.15 -0.43 -12.15
N HIS A 216 -2.22 0.18 -12.65
CA HIS A 216 -2.22 0.82 -13.96
C HIS A 216 -1.23 2.01 -14.01
N MET A 217 -1.19 2.86 -12.98
CA MET A 217 -0.21 3.96 -12.91
C MET A 217 1.23 3.43 -12.87
N ALA A 218 1.48 2.35 -12.12
CA ALA A 218 2.81 1.74 -12.06
C ALA A 218 3.29 1.29 -13.44
N GLU A 219 2.41 0.67 -14.22
CA GLU A 219 2.70 0.20 -15.58
C GLU A 219 2.80 1.37 -16.56
N ALA A 220 1.79 2.26 -16.60
CA ALA A 220 1.70 3.35 -17.57
C ALA A 220 2.84 4.37 -17.45
N PHE A 221 3.22 4.72 -16.22
CA PHE A 221 4.23 5.74 -15.96
C PHE A 221 5.61 5.17 -15.58
N ASN A 222 5.71 3.85 -15.45
CA ASN A 222 6.97 3.21 -15.09
C ASN A 222 7.62 3.80 -13.83
N CYS A 223 6.86 3.95 -12.73
CA CYS A 223 7.33 4.47 -11.43
C CYS A 223 6.71 3.72 -10.25
N LEU A 224 7.19 3.98 -9.04
CA LEU A 224 6.56 3.46 -7.83
C LEU A 224 5.18 4.11 -7.64
N THR A 225 4.25 3.35 -7.06
CA THR A 225 2.90 3.83 -6.78
C THR A 225 2.49 3.57 -5.34
N GLY A 226 1.53 4.34 -4.87
CA GLY A 226 0.95 4.22 -3.54
C GLY A 226 -0.45 4.80 -3.48
N LEU A 227 -0.89 5.07 -2.27
CA LEU A 227 -2.20 5.65 -1.96
C LEU A 227 -2.03 6.85 -1.02
N SER A 228 -2.70 7.96 -1.32
CA SER A 228 -3.01 9.03 -0.38
C SER A 228 -4.52 8.95 -0.09
N ASP A 229 -4.86 8.52 1.12
CA ASP A 229 -6.18 8.01 1.48
C ASP A 229 -6.94 8.94 2.41
N HIS A 230 -8.09 9.43 1.95
CA HIS A 230 -9.03 10.23 2.74
C HIS A 230 -10.33 9.48 3.08
N SER A 231 -10.39 8.17 2.79
CA SER A 231 -11.51 7.32 3.21
C SER A 231 -11.41 6.97 4.70
N MET A 232 -12.52 6.58 5.31
CA MET A 232 -12.52 6.15 6.70
C MET A 232 -12.08 4.68 6.84
N GLY A 233 -11.46 4.34 7.99
CA GLY A 233 -11.04 2.98 8.30
C GLY A 233 -9.81 2.50 7.53
N THR A 234 -9.53 1.20 7.57
CA THR A 234 -8.27 0.59 7.12
C THR A 234 -8.38 -0.19 5.80
N ALA A 235 -9.60 -0.56 5.40
CA ALA A 235 -9.83 -1.52 4.33
C ALA A 235 -9.25 -1.08 2.97
N VAL A 236 -9.37 0.20 2.63
CA VAL A 236 -8.88 0.74 1.34
C VAL A 236 -7.37 0.74 1.29
N ALA A 237 -6.70 1.16 2.37
CA ALA A 237 -5.25 1.15 2.49
C ALA A 237 -4.70 -0.28 2.36
N VAL A 238 -5.28 -1.24 3.09
CA VAL A 238 -4.91 -2.66 3.07
C VAL A 238 -5.08 -3.27 1.69
N ALA A 239 -6.23 -3.02 1.03
CA ALA A 239 -6.50 -3.50 -0.33
C ALA A 239 -5.52 -2.88 -1.35
N SER A 240 -5.12 -1.63 -1.16
CA SER A 240 -4.17 -0.95 -2.05
C SER A 240 -2.79 -1.58 -2.00
N VAL A 241 -2.34 -2.06 -0.85
CA VAL A 241 -1.08 -2.81 -0.71
C VAL A 241 -1.14 -4.12 -1.52
N ALA A 242 -2.26 -4.84 -1.47
CA ALA A 242 -2.46 -6.03 -2.29
C ALA A 242 -2.45 -5.73 -3.81
N LEU A 243 -2.78 -4.50 -4.20
CA LEU A 243 -2.69 -4.00 -5.58
C LEU A 243 -1.32 -3.42 -5.94
N GLY A 244 -0.33 -3.51 -5.05
CA GLY A 244 1.04 -3.09 -5.32
C GLY A 244 1.41 -1.70 -4.83
N ALA A 245 0.58 -1.05 -4.01
CA ALA A 245 0.96 0.20 -3.35
C ALA A 245 2.20 0.01 -2.47
N ARG A 246 3.20 0.88 -2.62
CA ARG A 246 4.46 0.87 -1.87
C ARG A 246 4.55 1.98 -0.83
N MET A 247 3.59 2.89 -0.84
CA MET A 247 3.45 3.97 0.13
C MET A 247 1.97 4.16 0.44
N ILE A 248 1.64 4.33 1.72
CA ILE A 248 0.31 4.70 2.19
C ILE A 248 0.46 5.98 3.00
N GLU A 249 -0.22 7.03 2.57
CA GLU A 249 -0.30 8.31 3.27
C GLU A 249 -1.72 8.50 3.80
N LYS A 250 -1.86 8.88 5.07
CA LYS A 250 -3.16 9.12 5.69
C LYS A 250 -3.06 10.22 6.74
N HIS A 251 -4.07 11.10 6.78
CA HIS A 251 -4.17 12.15 7.80
C HIS A 251 -4.24 11.55 9.18
N PHE A 252 -3.55 12.18 10.13
CA PHE A 252 -3.35 11.68 11.49
C PHE A 252 -3.67 12.78 12.52
N THR A 253 -4.46 12.46 13.53
CA THR A 253 -4.79 13.35 14.67
C THR A 253 -4.69 12.59 15.97
N LEU A 254 -4.52 13.28 17.09
CA LEU A 254 -4.57 12.65 18.42
C LEU A 254 -5.99 12.20 18.77
N ALA A 255 -6.97 13.07 18.55
CA ALA A 255 -8.38 12.75 18.71
C ALA A 255 -9.22 13.64 17.78
N ARG A 256 -10.17 13.05 17.07
CA ARG A 256 -11.13 13.80 16.22
C ARG A 256 -11.99 14.75 17.02
N ALA A 257 -12.24 14.40 18.29
CA ALA A 257 -13.04 15.22 19.21
C ALA A 257 -12.41 16.58 19.53
N ASP A 258 -11.09 16.73 19.34
CA ASP A 258 -10.38 17.99 19.57
C ASP A 258 -10.70 19.05 18.49
N GLY A 259 -11.30 18.64 17.39
CA GLY A 259 -11.66 19.50 16.28
C GLY A 259 -10.47 19.93 15.43
N GLY A 260 -10.67 20.95 14.61
CA GLY A 260 -9.68 21.48 13.68
C GLY A 260 -10.05 21.22 12.22
N PRO A 261 -9.34 21.86 11.27
CA PRO A 261 -9.70 21.82 9.86
C PRO A 261 -9.76 20.42 9.24
N ASP A 262 -8.90 19.49 9.70
CA ASP A 262 -8.73 18.17 9.08
C ASP A 262 -9.05 17.00 10.01
N ALA A 263 -9.45 17.27 11.25
CA ALA A 263 -9.65 16.22 12.26
C ALA A 263 -10.74 15.22 11.86
N ALA A 264 -11.82 15.66 11.25
CA ALA A 264 -13.01 14.85 10.99
C ALA A 264 -12.73 13.59 10.14
N PHE A 265 -11.78 13.66 9.20
CA PHE A 265 -11.40 12.55 8.33
C PHE A 265 -10.02 11.95 8.66
N SER A 266 -9.33 12.48 9.68
CA SER A 266 -8.04 11.98 10.15
C SER A 266 -8.18 10.70 10.96
N MET A 267 -7.18 9.82 10.89
CA MET A 267 -7.09 8.65 11.75
C MET A 267 -6.56 9.00 13.13
N GLU A 268 -7.13 8.38 14.13
CA GLU A 268 -6.59 8.39 15.50
C GLU A 268 -5.48 7.34 15.67
N PRO A 269 -4.61 7.45 16.70
CA PRO A 269 -3.45 6.59 16.86
C PRO A 269 -3.76 5.09 16.84
N ALA A 270 -4.83 4.66 17.51
CA ALA A 270 -5.23 3.26 17.54
C ALA A 270 -5.68 2.73 16.18
N GLU A 271 -6.34 3.58 15.38
CA GLU A 271 -6.79 3.23 14.03
C GLU A 271 -5.60 3.13 13.06
N PHE A 272 -4.66 4.08 13.13
CA PHE A 272 -3.45 4.07 12.30
C PHE A 272 -2.57 2.86 12.63
N LYS A 273 -2.39 2.56 13.92
CA LYS A 273 -1.68 1.36 14.36
C LYS A 273 -2.30 0.08 13.81
N LYS A 274 -3.62 -0.04 13.93
CA LYS A 274 -4.36 -1.18 13.36
C LYS A 274 -4.13 -1.29 11.86
N MET A 275 -4.20 -0.18 11.11
CA MET A 275 -3.93 -0.16 9.67
C MET A 275 -2.53 -0.65 9.37
N THR A 276 -1.52 -0.16 10.09
CA THR A 276 -0.12 -0.58 9.92
C THR A 276 0.04 -2.08 10.17
N GLU A 277 -0.53 -2.60 11.25
CA GLU A 277 -0.48 -4.03 11.58
C GLU A 277 -1.15 -4.89 10.50
N GLU A 278 -2.33 -4.49 10.00
CA GLU A 278 -3.05 -5.17 8.93
C GLU A 278 -2.26 -5.15 7.60
N VAL A 279 -1.61 -4.03 7.27
CA VAL A 279 -0.70 -3.93 6.12
C VAL A 279 0.45 -4.93 6.24
N ARG A 280 1.10 -5.03 7.40
CA ARG A 280 2.21 -5.99 7.64
C ARG A 280 1.74 -7.45 7.54
N ILE A 281 0.49 -7.74 7.88
CA ILE A 281 -0.11 -9.08 7.69
C ILE A 281 -0.28 -9.37 6.20
N VAL A 282 -0.84 -8.42 5.45
CA VAL A 282 -1.10 -8.60 4.00
C VAL A 282 0.22 -8.77 3.23
N GLU A 283 1.25 -7.97 3.53
CA GLU A 283 2.58 -8.12 2.92
C GLU A 283 3.13 -9.55 3.05
N LYS A 284 2.97 -10.16 4.23
CA LYS A 284 3.37 -11.56 4.46
C LYS A 284 2.47 -12.56 3.73
N ALA A 285 1.18 -12.25 3.62
CA ALA A 285 0.18 -13.14 3.02
C ALA A 285 0.24 -13.14 1.48
N LEU A 286 0.71 -12.06 0.87
CA LEU A 286 0.80 -11.95 -0.60
C LEU A 286 1.71 -13.03 -1.21
N GLY A 287 2.85 -13.33 -0.59
CA GLY A 287 3.76 -14.36 -1.06
C GLY A 287 4.14 -14.23 -2.54
N SER A 288 4.25 -15.36 -3.21
CA SER A 288 4.52 -15.46 -4.65
C SER A 288 3.55 -16.43 -5.33
N VAL A 289 3.40 -16.31 -6.65
CA VAL A 289 2.61 -17.28 -7.42
C VAL A 289 3.34 -18.62 -7.43
N THR A 290 2.88 -19.56 -6.61
CA THR A 290 3.43 -20.92 -6.50
C THR A 290 2.32 -21.92 -6.20
N TYR A 291 2.50 -23.15 -6.72
CA TYR A 291 1.67 -24.33 -6.40
C TYR A 291 2.48 -25.38 -5.63
N GLN A 292 3.70 -25.02 -5.21
CA GLN A 292 4.51 -25.89 -4.36
C GLN A 292 3.93 -25.94 -2.97
N LEU A 293 3.91 -27.13 -2.40
CA LEU A 293 3.45 -27.35 -1.04
C LEU A 293 4.57 -27.07 -0.04
N THR A 294 4.19 -26.53 1.10
CA THR A 294 5.08 -26.45 2.26
C THR A 294 5.26 -27.83 2.88
N ASP A 295 6.31 -28.02 3.67
CA ASP A 295 6.55 -29.30 4.39
C ASP A 295 5.34 -29.72 5.25
N LYS A 296 4.62 -28.77 5.83
CA LYS A 296 3.39 -29.04 6.60
C LYS A 296 2.26 -29.55 5.71
N GLN A 297 2.10 -28.96 4.54
CA GLN A 297 1.08 -29.38 3.57
C GLN A 297 1.41 -30.74 2.95
N GLU A 298 2.70 -31.02 2.68
CA GLU A 298 3.13 -32.37 2.24
C GLU A 298 2.77 -33.43 3.28
N LYS A 299 3.06 -33.19 4.57
CA LYS A 299 2.64 -34.10 5.66
C LYS A 299 1.12 -34.26 5.71
N SER A 300 0.36 -33.17 5.53
CA SER A 300 -1.09 -33.24 5.54
C SER A 300 -1.65 -34.07 4.37
N ARG A 301 -0.92 -34.26 3.28
CA ARG A 301 -1.32 -35.14 2.17
C ARG A 301 -1.42 -36.59 2.59
N GLU A 302 -0.66 -37.06 3.59
CA GLU A 302 -0.74 -38.41 4.14
C GLU A 302 -2.11 -38.69 4.77
N GLU A 303 -2.86 -37.64 5.17
CA GLU A 303 -4.23 -37.72 5.65
C GLU A 303 -5.28 -37.75 4.51
N GLY A 304 -4.82 -37.66 3.28
CA GLY A 304 -5.66 -37.70 2.07
C GLY A 304 -6.36 -39.06 1.91
N ARG A 305 -7.01 -39.25 0.76
CA ARG A 305 -7.66 -40.52 0.42
C ARG A 305 -6.80 -41.36 -0.49
N SER A 306 -6.87 -42.67 -0.30
CA SER A 306 -6.35 -43.68 -1.23
C SER A 306 -7.25 -44.89 -1.29
N LEU A 307 -6.95 -45.84 -2.16
CA LEU A 307 -7.71 -47.05 -2.30
C LEU A 307 -7.28 -48.06 -1.25
N PHE A 308 -8.25 -48.63 -0.55
CA PHE A 308 -8.10 -49.68 0.43
C PHE A 308 -9.01 -50.88 0.13
N VAL A 309 -8.49 -52.06 0.39
CA VAL A 309 -9.32 -53.29 0.45
C VAL A 309 -10.11 -53.25 1.76
N VAL A 310 -11.44 -53.31 1.67
CA VAL A 310 -12.35 -53.18 2.82
C VAL A 310 -13.06 -54.50 3.21
N LYS A 311 -12.80 -55.58 2.48
CA LYS A 311 -13.20 -56.98 2.79
C LYS A 311 -11.97 -57.86 2.52
N ASP A 312 -11.84 -58.98 3.24
CA ASP A 312 -10.79 -59.97 2.90
C ASP A 312 -11.04 -60.52 1.50
N MET A 313 -10.00 -60.74 0.74
CA MET A 313 -10.00 -61.26 -0.64
C MET A 313 -8.97 -62.40 -0.77
N GLU A 314 -9.34 -63.44 -1.55
CA GLU A 314 -8.44 -64.49 -1.95
C GLU A 314 -7.81 -64.19 -3.32
N ALA A 315 -6.68 -64.82 -3.61
CA ALA A 315 -6.07 -64.73 -4.96
C ALA A 315 -7.07 -65.19 -6.05
N GLY A 316 -7.27 -64.35 -7.08
CA GLY A 316 -8.24 -64.58 -8.15
C GLY A 316 -9.58 -63.88 -7.94
N ASP A 317 -9.90 -63.34 -6.73
CA ASP A 317 -11.10 -62.56 -6.52
C ASP A 317 -11.12 -61.27 -7.32
N VAL A 318 -12.29 -60.83 -7.77
CA VAL A 318 -12.46 -59.61 -8.56
C VAL A 318 -12.61 -58.42 -7.67
N PHE A 319 -11.92 -57.34 -7.97
CA PHE A 319 -12.07 -56.04 -7.31
C PHE A 319 -13.42 -55.42 -7.73
N THR A 320 -14.24 -55.08 -6.73
CA THR A 320 -15.59 -54.52 -6.87
C THR A 320 -15.80 -53.32 -5.98
N GLU A 321 -16.86 -52.57 -6.17
CA GLU A 321 -17.27 -51.46 -5.29
C GLU A 321 -17.51 -51.87 -3.83
N GLU A 322 -17.74 -53.19 -3.60
CA GLU A 322 -17.99 -53.72 -2.28
C GLU A 322 -16.73 -54.02 -1.48
N ASN A 323 -15.59 -54.37 -2.17
CA ASN A 323 -14.36 -54.78 -1.52
C ASN A 323 -13.23 -53.78 -1.64
N VAL A 324 -13.34 -52.73 -2.51
CA VAL A 324 -12.40 -51.63 -2.61
C VAL A 324 -13.10 -50.29 -2.40
N ARG A 325 -12.54 -49.42 -1.60
CA ARG A 325 -13.05 -48.05 -1.37
C ARG A 325 -11.95 -47.01 -1.33
N SER A 326 -12.30 -45.78 -1.74
CA SER A 326 -11.50 -44.61 -1.52
C SER A 326 -11.74 -44.06 -0.13
N ILE A 327 -10.81 -44.26 0.78
CA ILE A 327 -10.86 -43.83 2.19
C ILE A 327 -9.53 -43.22 2.64
N ARG A 328 -9.48 -42.59 3.80
CA ARG A 328 -8.26 -42.17 4.46
C ARG A 328 -7.61 -43.32 5.20
N PRO A 329 -6.25 -43.35 5.31
CA PRO A 329 -5.25 -42.39 4.88
C PRO A 329 -4.71 -42.61 3.45
N ALA A 330 -3.69 -41.83 3.00
CA ALA A 330 -3.19 -41.83 1.63
C ALA A 330 -1.97 -42.79 1.43
N PHE A 331 -2.05 -44.04 1.90
CA PHE A 331 -0.96 -45.02 1.77
C PHE A 331 -1.16 -46.01 0.61
N GLY A 332 -2.32 -46.05 -0.02
CA GLY A 332 -2.63 -46.90 -1.16
C GLY A 332 -2.60 -46.14 -2.49
N LEU A 333 -3.03 -46.79 -3.57
CA LEU A 333 -3.19 -46.16 -4.89
C LEU A 333 -4.06 -44.91 -4.79
N PRO A 334 -3.70 -43.82 -5.48
CA PRO A 334 -4.56 -42.63 -5.58
C PRO A 334 -5.99 -42.96 -6.07
N PRO A 335 -7.02 -42.28 -5.58
CA PRO A 335 -8.40 -42.53 -5.95
C PRO A 335 -8.70 -42.47 -7.46
N ARG A 336 -7.90 -41.75 -8.23
CA ARG A 336 -8.01 -41.68 -9.70
C ARG A 336 -7.89 -43.05 -10.39
N HIS A 337 -7.33 -44.06 -9.73
CA HIS A 337 -7.18 -45.41 -10.24
C HIS A 337 -8.33 -46.34 -9.83
N TYR A 338 -9.39 -45.81 -9.19
CA TYR A 338 -10.50 -46.61 -8.69
C TYR A 338 -11.17 -47.40 -9.79
N GLU A 339 -11.63 -46.72 -10.84
CA GLU A 339 -12.28 -47.36 -11.99
C GLU A 339 -11.37 -48.32 -12.75
N GLU A 340 -10.09 -48.02 -12.83
CA GLU A 340 -9.09 -48.85 -13.45
C GLU A 340 -8.85 -50.17 -12.73
N THR A 341 -9.10 -50.21 -11.41
CA THR A 341 -8.91 -51.41 -10.59
C THR A 341 -10.14 -52.28 -10.57
N LEU A 342 -11.36 -51.73 -10.75
CA LEU A 342 -12.59 -52.49 -10.75
C LEU A 342 -12.62 -53.51 -11.95
N GLY A 343 -13.07 -54.73 -11.65
CA GLY A 343 -13.14 -55.80 -12.63
C GLY A 343 -11.84 -56.58 -12.83
N LYS A 344 -10.68 -56.06 -12.34
CA LYS A 344 -9.43 -56.79 -12.32
C LYS A 344 -9.41 -57.84 -11.19
N LYS A 345 -8.47 -58.79 -11.21
CA LYS A 345 -8.34 -59.85 -10.21
C LYS A 345 -7.22 -59.55 -9.20
N ALA A 346 -7.43 -60.03 -7.98
CA ALA A 346 -6.41 -60.04 -6.96
C ALA A 346 -5.30 -61.06 -7.29
N ARG A 347 -4.08 -60.64 -7.30
CA ARG A 347 -2.91 -61.49 -7.57
C ARG A 347 -2.54 -62.39 -6.39
N VAL A 348 -2.85 -61.97 -5.18
CA VAL A 348 -2.54 -62.60 -3.90
C VAL A 348 -3.72 -62.45 -2.95
N ASP A 349 -3.74 -63.19 -1.85
CA ASP A 349 -4.68 -62.97 -0.74
C ASP A 349 -4.47 -61.60 -0.11
N ILE A 350 -5.53 -60.83 0.07
CA ILE A 350 -5.44 -59.45 0.60
C ILE A 350 -6.37 -59.34 1.80
N ARG A 351 -5.83 -58.92 2.94
CA ARG A 351 -6.66 -58.68 4.13
C ARG A 351 -7.36 -57.31 4.09
N ARG A 352 -8.52 -57.25 4.71
CA ARG A 352 -9.21 -55.99 4.98
C ARG A 352 -8.27 -55.01 5.69
N GLY A 353 -8.28 -53.73 5.25
CA GLY A 353 -7.43 -52.67 5.78
C GLY A 353 -6.07 -52.57 5.07
N THR A 354 -5.79 -53.40 4.07
CA THR A 354 -4.60 -53.29 3.24
C THR A 354 -4.73 -52.11 2.25
N PRO A 355 -3.75 -51.17 2.22
CA PRO A 355 -3.71 -50.18 1.16
C PRO A 355 -3.45 -50.86 -0.18
N LEU A 356 -4.32 -50.59 -1.16
CA LEU A 356 -4.21 -51.21 -2.49
C LEU A 356 -2.98 -50.68 -3.22
N SER A 357 -2.19 -51.56 -3.79
CA SER A 357 -1.07 -51.25 -4.68
C SER A 357 -1.19 -52.03 -5.99
N TRP A 358 -0.44 -51.63 -7.03
CA TRP A 358 -0.39 -52.36 -8.29
C TRP A 358 0.19 -53.77 -8.15
N GLU A 359 0.92 -54.08 -7.11
CA GLU A 359 1.42 -55.42 -6.82
C GLU A 359 0.28 -56.41 -6.47
N HIS A 360 -0.85 -55.90 -5.97
CA HIS A 360 -2.03 -56.68 -5.64
C HIS A 360 -2.94 -56.93 -6.83
N VAL A 361 -2.73 -56.23 -7.96
CA VAL A 361 -3.65 -56.21 -9.11
C VAL A 361 -3.05 -56.95 -10.31
N GLU A 362 -3.79 -57.89 -10.94
CA GLU A 362 -3.39 -58.55 -12.19
C GLU A 362 -3.54 -57.62 -13.42
#